data_00b991ce932595a38987a8402a0417c4
#
_entry.id   00b991ce932595a38987a8402a0417c4
#
_cell.length_a   1.000
_cell.length_b   1.000
_cell.length_c   1.000
_cell.angle_alpha   90.00
_cell.angle_beta   90.00
_cell.angle_gamma   90.00
#
_symmetry.space_group_name_H-M   'P 1'
#
loop_
_entity.id
_entity.type
_entity.pdbx_description
1 polymer ?
#
loop_
_entity_poly.entity_id
_entity_poly.type
_entity_poly.pdbx_seq_one_letter_code
_entity_poly.pdbx_strand_id
1 'polypeptide(L)'
;MGGTIAKMMAAGFRVGILDLTDGEPTPHGSREQRQQETEAASQVLQVTWRANAGLPNRALQHTLEARATVAGYIRQTRPRWLFAPYWDDAHPDHVVATELVEAARFWAKLSKTDLPGTRHHPERIYYYFCIHLRLAIEPAFIVDISDHWEQKQAAIRCYESQFVTGRPTEPPTMLDRFREEAAHWGYLINRRYGEPFATKEPLALDSLRDLV
;
A
#
# COMPACT_ATOMS: atom_id res chain seq x y z
N MET A 1 -4.57 3.01 -0.56
CA MET A 1 -4.81 2.37 -1.90
C MET A 1 -5.80 1.19 -1.90
N GLY A 2 -6.68 1.06 -0.90
CA GLY A 2 -7.61 -0.09 -0.79
C GLY A 2 -8.60 -0.20 -1.97
N GLY A 3 -9.06 0.91 -2.53
CA GLY A 3 -9.95 0.90 -3.70
C GLY A 3 -9.25 0.41 -4.97
N THR A 4 -7.98 0.78 -5.15
CA THR A 4 -7.15 0.28 -6.26
C THR A 4 -6.91 -1.22 -6.14
N ILE A 5 -6.65 -1.73 -4.92
CA ILE A 5 -6.54 -3.18 -4.67
C ILE A 5 -7.83 -3.88 -5.08
N ALA A 6 -8.98 -3.40 -4.60
CA ALA A 6 -10.28 -3.98 -4.94
C ALA A 6 -10.54 -3.97 -6.46
N LYS A 7 -10.24 -2.86 -7.13
CA LYS A 7 -10.36 -2.74 -8.59
C LYS A 7 -9.45 -3.71 -9.33
N MET A 8 -8.20 -3.85 -8.90
CA MET A 8 -7.26 -4.80 -9.51
C MET A 8 -7.73 -6.24 -9.34
N MET A 9 -8.22 -6.61 -8.14
CA MET A 9 -8.78 -7.95 -7.91
C MET A 9 -10.00 -8.22 -8.80
N ALA A 10 -10.92 -7.26 -8.92
CA ALA A 10 -12.08 -7.36 -9.81
C ALA A 10 -11.69 -7.49 -11.30
N ALA A 11 -10.57 -6.88 -11.69
CA ALA A 11 -10.01 -6.99 -13.04
C ALA A 11 -9.20 -8.28 -13.27
N GLY A 12 -9.14 -9.20 -12.31
CA GLY A 12 -8.48 -10.49 -12.42
C GLY A 12 -6.96 -10.48 -12.16
N PHE A 13 -6.41 -9.37 -11.66
CA PHE A 13 -5.02 -9.36 -11.20
C PHE A 13 -4.87 -10.15 -9.90
N ARG A 14 -3.71 -10.75 -9.71
CA ARG A 14 -3.33 -11.33 -8.43
C ARG A 14 -2.61 -10.26 -7.62
N VAL A 15 -3.21 -9.83 -6.52
CA VAL A 15 -2.64 -8.81 -5.62
C VAL A 15 -2.25 -9.46 -4.30
N GLY A 16 -1.01 -9.21 -3.87
CA GLY A 16 -0.52 -9.60 -2.54
C GLY A 16 -0.16 -8.38 -1.70
N ILE A 17 -0.22 -8.53 -0.38
CA ILE A 17 0.22 -7.52 0.57
C ILE A 17 1.35 -8.08 1.42
N LEU A 18 2.45 -7.34 1.52
CA LEU A 18 3.52 -7.60 2.47
C LEU A 18 3.53 -6.49 3.52
N ASP A 19 3.06 -6.80 4.72
CA ASP A 19 3.27 -5.94 5.87
C ASP A 19 4.73 -6.03 6.31
N LEU A 20 5.44 -4.92 6.40
CA LEU A 20 6.84 -4.95 6.85
C LEU A 20 6.94 -5.19 8.34
N THR A 21 5.95 -4.69 9.12
CA THR A 21 5.88 -4.77 10.57
C THR A 21 4.50 -5.26 11.02
N ASP A 22 4.34 -5.60 12.29
CA ASP A 22 3.03 -5.95 12.86
C ASP A 22 2.13 -4.73 13.15
N GLY A 23 2.68 -3.50 13.04
CA GLY A 23 1.96 -2.26 13.29
C GLY A 23 1.67 -1.98 14.77
N GLU A 24 2.16 -2.79 15.70
CA GLU A 24 1.96 -2.63 17.15
C GLU A 24 3.29 -2.28 17.87
N PRO A 25 3.24 -1.61 19.04
CA PRO A 25 2.06 -1.26 19.84
C PRO A 25 1.31 -0.03 19.33
N THR A 26 -0.02 -0.05 19.47
CA THR A 26 -0.89 1.12 19.24
C THR A 26 -1.76 1.38 20.48
N PRO A 27 -2.36 2.59 20.64
CA PRO A 27 -3.10 2.94 21.87
C PRO A 27 -4.29 2.05 22.21
N HIS A 28 -4.94 1.47 21.19
CA HIS A 28 -6.19 0.72 21.34
C HIS A 28 -6.15 -0.68 20.72
N GLY A 29 -4.97 -1.13 20.27
CA GLY A 29 -4.78 -2.43 19.64
C GLY A 29 -3.93 -3.39 20.47
N SER A 30 -3.92 -4.65 20.04
CA SER A 30 -2.95 -5.66 20.42
C SER A 30 -2.49 -6.39 19.16
N ARG A 31 -1.42 -7.20 19.26
CA ARG A 31 -0.94 -8.00 18.12
C ARG A 31 -2.01 -8.96 17.62
N GLU A 32 -2.72 -9.61 18.54
CA GLU A 32 -3.79 -10.57 18.24
C GLU A 32 -4.96 -9.87 17.54
N GLN A 33 -5.39 -8.73 18.07
CA GLN A 33 -6.46 -7.93 17.47
C GLN A 33 -6.05 -7.42 16.09
N ARG A 34 -4.83 -6.89 15.95
CA ARG A 34 -4.30 -6.43 14.67
C ARG A 34 -4.25 -7.54 13.63
N GLN A 35 -3.88 -8.76 14.02
CA GLN A 35 -3.90 -9.90 13.12
C GLN A 35 -5.32 -10.20 12.64
N GLN A 36 -6.31 -10.24 13.55
CA GLN A 36 -7.72 -10.47 13.19
C GLN A 36 -8.25 -9.39 12.25
N GLU A 37 -7.98 -8.11 12.55
CA GLU A 37 -8.34 -6.97 11.69
C GLU A 37 -7.72 -7.08 10.30
N THR A 38 -6.45 -7.48 10.24
CA THR A 38 -5.68 -7.67 9.00
C THR A 38 -6.26 -8.81 8.17
N GLU A 39 -6.62 -9.93 8.80
CA GLU A 39 -7.25 -11.06 8.13
C GLU A 39 -8.63 -10.68 7.58
N ALA A 40 -9.47 -10.00 8.39
CA ALA A 40 -10.78 -9.54 7.97
C ALA A 40 -10.69 -8.55 6.78
N ALA A 41 -9.78 -7.58 6.84
CA ALA A 41 -9.55 -6.65 5.73
C ALA A 41 -9.05 -7.34 4.47
N SER A 42 -8.22 -8.38 4.60
CA SER A 42 -7.73 -9.19 3.49
C SER A 42 -8.85 -9.96 2.80
N GLN A 43 -9.80 -10.50 3.59
CA GLN A 43 -10.99 -11.18 3.07
C GLN A 43 -11.90 -10.20 2.32
N VAL A 44 -12.15 -9.02 2.89
CA VAL A 44 -12.95 -7.97 2.24
C VAL A 44 -12.34 -7.55 0.91
N LEU A 45 -11.02 -7.34 0.86
CA LEU A 45 -10.29 -6.96 -0.37
C LEU A 45 -10.06 -8.14 -1.32
N GLN A 46 -10.28 -9.37 -0.87
CA GLN A 46 -10.07 -10.61 -1.65
C GLN A 46 -8.63 -10.77 -2.15
N VAL A 47 -7.63 -10.25 -1.40
CA VAL A 47 -6.24 -10.35 -1.84
C VAL A 47 -5.77 -11.79 -1.95
N THR A 48 -4.90 -12.06 -2.92
CA THR A 48 -4.42 -13.42 -3.22
C THR A 48 -3.61 -14.02 -2.07
N TRP A 49 -2.82 -13.18 -1.39
CA TRP A 49 -2.05 -13.54 -0.20
C TRP A 49 -1.74 -12.30 0.62
N ARG A 50 -1.44 -12.52 1.90
CA ARG A 50 -0.85 -11.50 2.77
C ARG A 50 0.16 -12.15 3.69
N ALA A 51 1.28 -11.48 3.93
CA ALA A 51 2.34 -11.93 4.83
C ALA A 51 2.89 -10.75 5.61
N ASN A 52 3.54 -11.06 6.73
CA ASN A 52 4.28 -10.10 7.54
C ASN A 52 5.78 -10.44 7.49
N ALA A 53 6.62 -9.44 7.22
CA ALA A 53 8.06 -9.59 7.16
C ALA A 53 8.72 -9.69 8.56
N GLY A 54 7.99 -9.39 9.62
CA GLY A 54 8.47 -9.47 11.01
C GLY A 54 9.53 -8.43 11.37
N LEU A 55 9.62 -7.33 10.63
CA LEU A 55 10.57 -6.25 10.93
C LEU A 55 10.07 -5.40 12.10
N PRO A 56 10.98 -4.74 12.86
CA PRO A 56 10.62 -3.95 14.02
C PRO A 56 9.69 -2.77 13.66
N ASN A 57 8.53 -2.68 14.31
CA ASN A 57 7.62 -1.54 14.18
C ASN A 57 8.15 -0.32 14.92
N ARG A 58 7.99 0.88 14.36
CA ARG A 58 8.44 2.18 14.91
C ARG A 58 9.96 2.29 15.06
N ALA A 59 10.68 1.33 14.51
CA ALA A 59 12.13 1.24 14.51
C ALA A 59 12.62 0.54 13.23
N LEU A 60 11.85 0.67 12.13
CA LEU A 60 12.24 0.11 10.85
C LEU A 60 13.56 0.73 10.39
N GLN A 61 14.50 -0.12 9.96
CA GLN A 61 15.80 0.30 9.48
C GLN A 61 16.13 -0.34 8.13
N HIS A 62 16.82 0.41 7.30
CA HIS A 62 17.29 -0.07 6.01
C HIS A 62 18.58 -0.89 6.17
N THR A 63 18.49 -2.03 6.87
CA THR A 63 19.61 -2.96 7.05
C THR A 63 19.74 -3.93 5.86
N LEU A 64 20.88 -4.61 5.78
CA LEU A 64 21.10 -5.64 4.76
C LEU A 64 20.14 -6.82 4.94
N GLU A 65 19.84 -7.19 6.19
CA GLU A 65 18.92 -8.26 6.55
C GLU A 65 17.49 -7.93 6.16
N ALA A 66 17.02 -6.73 6.49
CA ALA A 66 15.69 -6.25 6.10
C ALA A 66 15.54 -6.21 4.57
N ARG A 67 16.58 -5.73 3.87
CA ARG A 67 16.62 -5.72 2.40
C ARG A 67 16.57 -7.13 1.82
N ALA A 68 17.34 -8.07 2.39
CA ALA A 68 17.35 -9.47 1.98
C ALA A 68 15.95 -10.10 2.16
N THR A 69 15.30 -9.82 3.29
CA THR A 69 13.94 -10.29 3.58
C THR A 69 12.96 -9.84 2.50
N VAL A 70 12.89 -8.53 2.21
CA VAL A 70 11.98 -7.99 1.19
C VAL A 70 12.33 -8.50 -0.21
N ALA A 71 13.62 -8.56 -0.55
CA ALA A 71 14.08 -9.12 -1.83
C ALA A 71 13.71 -10.62 -1.99
N GLY A 72 13.75 -11.38 -0.89
CA GLY A 72 13.27 -12.77 -0.83
C GLY A 72 11.79 -12.88 -1.20
N TYR A 73 10.93 -12.05 -0.61
CA TYR A 73 9.50 -12.00 -0.96
C TYR A 73 9.29 -11.61 -2.43
N ILE A 74 10.04 -10.63 -2.96
CA ILE A 74 9.96 -10.26 -4.39
C ILE A 74 10.30 -11.46 -5.28
N ARG A 75 11.32 -12.24 -4.96
CA ARG A 75 11.69 -13.44 -5.73
C ARG A 75 10.66 -14.55 -5.64
N GLN A 76 10.09 -14.74 -4.46
CA GLN A 76 9.08 -15.78 -4.21
C GLN A 76 7.77 -15.47 -4.93
N THR A 77 7.28 -14.23 -4.83
CA THR A 77 5.97 -13.84 -5.36
C THR A 77 6.01 -13.33 -6.80
N ARG A 78 7.18 -12.94 -7.28
CA ARG A 78 7.45 -12.48 -8.66
C ARG A 78 6.47 -11.42 -9.16
N PRO A 79 6.29 -10.32 -8.41
CA PRO A 79 5.33 -9.29 -8.79
C PRO A 79 5.81 -8.55 -10.05
N ARG A 80 4.87 -8.24 -10.94
CA ARG A 80 5.15 -7.36 -12.08
C ARG A 80 5.37 -5.93 -11.61
N TRP A 81 4.53 -5.46 -10.69
CA TRP A 81 4.59 -4.12 -10.10
C TRP A 81 4.70 -4.19 -8.58
N LEU A 82 5.38 -3.19 -8.02
CA LEU A 82 5.41 -2.94 -6.60
C LEU A 82 4.65 -1.65 -6.30
N PHE A 83 3.98 -1.62 -5.15
CA PHE A 83 3.38 -0.43 -4.58
C PHE A 83 4.03 -0.18 -3.23
N ALA A 84 4.61 1.00 -3.02
CA ALA A 84 5.28 1.39 -1.80
C ALA A 84 4.67 2.68 -1.24
N PRO A 85 4.88 3.03 0.03
CA PRO A 85 4.55 4.36 0.53
C PRO A 85 5.23 5.45 -0.29
N TYR A 86 4.64 6.65 -0.31
CA TYR A 86 5.31 7.82 -0.88
C TYR A 86 6.56 8.17 -0.05
N TRP A 87 7.61 8.63 -0.72
CA TRP A 87 8.93 8.84 -0.13
C TRP A 87 9.03 10.03 0.82
N ASP A 88 8.00 10.86 0.92
CA ASP A 88 7.89 11.96 1.88
C ASP A 88 6.66 11.71 2.75
N ASP A 89 6.88 11.47 4.04
CA ASP A 89 5.84 11.16 5.03
C ASP A 89 6.29 11.62 6.43
N ALA A 90 5.35 11.96 7.28
CA ALA A 90 5.62 12.28 8.68
C ALA A 90 6.01 11.04 9.50
N HIS A 91 5.67 9.83 9.04
CA HIS A 91 6.02 8.59 9.72
C HIS A 91 7.39 8.08 9.23
N PRO A 92 8.44 8.06 10.09
CA PRO A 92 9.78 7.64 9.67
C PRO A 92 9.81 6.25 9.04
N ASP A 93 9.06 5.28 9.56
CA ASP A 93 9.01 3.92 9.02
C ASP A 93 8.46 3.87 7.58
N HIS A 94 7.57 4.80 7.18
CA HIS A 94 7.09 4.87 5.80
C HIS A 94 8.19 5.30 4.83
N VAL A 95 8.99 6.29 5.22
CA VAL A 95 10.15 6.74 4.43
C VAL A 95 11.15 5.60 4.28
N VAL A 96 11.51 4.95 5.39
CA VAL A 96 12.42 3.79 5.37
C VAL A 96 11.85 2.63 4.57
N ALA A 97 10.54 2.37 4.64
CA ALA A 97 9.88 1.33 3.84
C ALA A 97 10.05 1.56 2.34
N THR A 98 9.94 2.80 1.89
CA THR A 98 10.15 3.18 0.49
C THR A 98 11.58 2.88 0.05
N GLU A 99 12.57 3.36 0.80
CA GLU A 99 13.98 3.11 0.52
C GLU A 99 14.30 1.61 0.50
N LEU A 100 13.73 0.87 1.45
CA LEU A 100 13.91 -0.57 1.57
C LEU A 100 13.35 -1.32 0.35
N VAL A 101 12.14 -0.96 -0.10
CA VAL A 101 11.51 -1.57 -1.28
C VAL A 101 12.31 -1.28 -2.55
N GLU A 102 12.80 -0.04 -2.74
CA GLU A 102 13.62 0.34 -3.88
C GLU A 102 14.94 -0.47 -3.92
N ALA A 103 15.62 -0.56 -2.79
CA ALA A 103 16.86 -1.32 -2.69
C ALA A 103 16.62 -2.83 -2.85
N ALA A 104 15.51 -3.37 -2.31
CA ALA A 104 15.14 -4.77 -2.46
C ALA A 104 14.78 -5.12 -3.91
N ARG A 105 14.10 -4.23 -4.65
CA ARG A 105 13.87 -4.40 -6.10
C ARG A 105 15.17 -4.60 -6.84
N PHE A 106 16.19 -3.78 -6.55
CA PHE A 106 17.50 -3.93 -7.16
C PHE A 106 18.18 -5.26 -6.78
N TRP A 107 18.14 -5.64 -5.51
CA TRP A 107 18.76 -6.88 -5.04
C TRP A 107 18.09 -8.13 -5.61
N ALA A 108 16.78 -8.13 -5.72
CA ALA A 108 16.02 -9.28 -6.23
C ALA A 108 16.43 -9.69 -7.66
N LYS A 109 16.98 -8.79 -8.48
CA LYS A 109 17.46 -9.09 -9.83
C LYS A 109 18.87 -9.70 -9.89
N LEU A 110 19.66 -9.59 -8.83
CA LEU A 110 21.06 -10.02 -8.83
C LEU A 110 21.19 -11.55 -8.93
N SER A 111 22.13 -12.03 -9.73
CA SER A 111 22.34 -13.46 -9.97
C SER A 111 23.34 -14.12 -9.02
N LYS A 112 24.29 -13.35 -8.49
CA LYS A 112 25.34 -13.86 -7.59
C LYS A 112 25.08 -13.35 -6.17
N THR A 113 24.09 -13.95 -5.50
CA THR A 113 23.71 -13.64 -4.12
C THR A 113 23.21 -14.90 -3.43
N ASP A 114 23.24 -14.94 -2.11
CA ASP A 114 22.68 -16.02 -1.29
C ASP A 114 21.17 -15.87 -1.07
N LEU A 115 20.50 -14.92 -1.76
CA LEU A 115 19.06 -14.74 -1.68
C LEU A 115 18.31 -15.96 -2.22
N PRO A 116 17.29 -16.45 -1.50
CA PRO A 116 16.51 -17.60 -1.95
C PRO A 116 15.71 -17.28 -3.21
N GLY A 117 15.39 -18.32 -3.97
CA GLY A 117 14.53 -18.24 -5.15
C GLY A 117 15.20 -17.71 -6.42
N THR A 118 14.46 -17.77 -7.51
CA THR A 118 14.91 -17.31 -8.82
C THR A 118 14.91 -15.79 -8.91
N ARG A 119 15.99 -15.21 -9.43
CA ARG A 119 16.06 -13.76 -9.65
C ARG A 119 14.83 -13.21 -10.35
N HIS A 120 14.38 -12.04 -9.91
CA HIS A 120 13.23 -11.34 -10.47
C HIS A 120 13.45 -9.83 -10.36
N HIS A 121 12.99 -9.09 -11.37
CA HIS A 121 13.03 -7.63 -11.37
C HIS A 121 11.64 -7.08 -11.69
N PRO A 122 10.90 -6.59 -10.70
CA PRO A 122 9.63 -5.91 -10.93
C PRO A 122 9.80 -4.75 -11.92
N GLU A 123 8.87 -4.62 -12.87
CA GLU A 123 8.95 -3.63 -13.93
C GLU A 123 8.89 -2.19 -13.39
N ARG A 124 8.01 -1.96 -12.39
CA ARG A 124 7.71 -0.62 -11.85
C ARG A 124 7.53 -0.63 -10.36
N ILE A 125 7.79 0.54 -9.73
CA ILE A 125 7.33 0.89 -8.40
C ILE A 125 6.40 2.09 -8.55
N TYR A 126 5.20 1.97 -7.97
CA TYR A 126 4.24 3.05 -7.81
C TYR A 126 4.16 3.42 -6.33
N TYR A 127 3.96 4.68 -6.03
CA TYR A 127 3.96 5.18 -4.66
C TYR A 127 2.58 5.72 -4.30
N TYR A 128 1.99 5.15 -3.24
CA TYR A 128 0.71 5.61 -2.72
C TYR A 128 0.91 6.59 -1.57
N PHE A 129 0.03 7.56 -1.46
CA PHE A 129 0.09 8.55 -0.39
C PHE A 129 -0.52 8.01 0.89
N CYS A 130 0.16 8.26 2.02
CA CYS A 130 -0.28 7.90 3.35
C CYS A 130 -0.99 9.10 4.01
N ILE A 131 -1.61 8.83 5.17
CA ILE A 131 -2.51 9.80 5.82
C ILE A 131 -1.82 10.76 6.79
N HIS A 132 -0.55 10.53 7.10
CA HIS A 132 0.14 11.27 8.18
C HIS A 132 0.57 12.67 7.76
N LEU A 133 0.89 12.86 6.51
CA LEU A 133 1.29 14.16 5.95
C LEU A 133 0.30 14.57 4.86
N ARG A 134 -0.21 15.80 4.97
CA ARG A 134 -1.10 16.38 3.95
C ARG A 134 -0.27 17.20 2.98
N LEU A 135 0.29 16.51 2.00
CA LEU A 135 1.15 17.13 1.00
C LEU A 135 0.31 17.78 -0.10
N ALA A 136 0.70 19.00 -0.50
CA ALA A 136 0.22 19.60 -1.73
C ALA A 136 1.09 19.09 -2.89
N ILE A 137 0.68 17.98 -3.49
CA ILE A 137 1.45 17.27 -4.51
C ILE A 137 0.66 17.12 -5.80
N GLU A 138 1.38 17.00 -6.90
CA GLU A 138 0.83 16.55 -8.17
C GLU A 138 1.05 15.04 -8.32
N PRO A 139 -0.02 14.23 -8.34
CA PRO A 139 0.12 12.80 -8.60
C PRO A 139 0.51 12.56 -10.06
N ALA A 140 1.25 11.49 -10.31
CA ALA A 140 1.56 11.05 -11.67
C ALA A 140 0.31 10.53 -12.40
N PHE A 141 -0.62 9.91 -11.65
CA PHE A 141 -1.93 9.46 -12.12
C PHE A 141 -2.88 9.23 -10.94
N ILE A 142 -4.17 9.18 -11.24
CA ILE A 142 -5.22 8.90 -10.28
C ILE A 142 -6.03 7.72 -10.79
N VAL A 143 -6.24 6.72 -9.95
CA VAL A 143 -7.10 5.58 -10.26
C VAL A 143 -8.53 5.88 -9.84
N ASP A 144 -9.47 5.79 -10.78
CA ASP A 144 -10.90 5.82 -10.47
C ASP A 144 -11.29 4.57 -9.67
N ILE A 145 -11.78 4.80 -8.45
CA ILE A 145 -12.22 3.77 -7.52
C ILE A 145 -13.71 3.88 -7.18
N SER A 146 -14.48 4.61 -7.98
CA SER A 146 -15.89 4.92 -7.67
C SER A 146 -16.72 3.66 -7.42
N ASP A 147 -16.57 2.63 -8.23
CA ASP A 147 -17.30 1.37 -8.10
C ASP A 147 -16.75 0.46 -6.99
N HIS A 148 -15.60 0.80 -6.42
CA HIS A 148 -14.90 0.03 -5.37
C HIS A 148 -14.79 0.77 -4.04
N TRP A 149 -15.43 1.93 -3.94
CA TRP A 149 -15.41 2.74 -2.71
C TRP A 149 -15.99 2.01 -1.51
N GLU A 150 -17.13 1.37 -1.66
CA GLU A 150 -17.79 0.64 -0.57
C GLU A 150 -16.92 -0.52 -0.05
N GLN A 151 -16.24 -1.23 -0.95
CA GLN A 151 -15.32 -2.30 -0.57
C GLN A 151 -14.08 -1.74 0.15
N LYS A 152 -13.52 -0.61 -0.31
CA LYS A 152 -12.46 0.10 0.41
C LYS A 152 -12.91 0.51 1.81
N GLN A 153 -14.09 1.11 1.93
CA GLN A 153 -14.63 1.55 3.22
C GLN A 153 -14.85 0.37 4.17
N ALA A 154 -15.37 -0.75 3.66
CA ALA A 154 -15.54 -1.97 4.45
C ALA A 154 -14.19 -2.51 4.95
N ALA A 155 -13.16 -2.51 4.12
CA ALA A 155 -11.81 -2.92 4.52
C ALA A 155 -11.19 -2.00 5.59
N ILE A 156 -11.41 -0.68 5.50
CA ILE A 156 -10.98 0.27 6.53
C ILE A 156 -11.69 -0.01 7.86
N ARG A 157 -12.98 -0.30 7.83
CA ARG A 157 -13.77 -0.61 9.04
C ARG A 157 -13.32 -1.87 9.77
N CYS A 158 -12.64 -2.81 9.06
CA CYS A 158 -12.04 -3.97 9.71
C CYS A 158 -10.96 -3.59 10.73
N TYR A 159 -10.32 -2.43 10.57
CA TYR A 159 -9.33 -1.92 11.53
C TYR A 159 -9.97 -1.04 12.60
N GLU A 160 -10.88 -1.63 13.37
CA GLU A 160 -11.66 -0.93 14.39
C GLU A 160 -10.76 -0.27 15.44
N SER A 161 -9.72 -0.98 15.92
CA SER A 161 -8.77 -0.47 16.90
C SER A 161 -8.00 0.76 16.40
N GLN A 162 -7.92 0.98 15.09
CA GLN A 162 -7.15 2.06 14.50
C GLN A 162 -7.99 3.28 14.12
N PHE A 163 -9.20 3.03 13.61
CA PHE A 163 -10.00 4.07 12.97
C PHE A 163 -11.33 4.36 13.66
N VAL A 164 -11.74 3.53 14.62
CA VAL A 164 -13.02 3.66 15.33
C VAL A 164 -12.81 3.83 16.83
N THR A 165 -12.17 2.87 17.50
CA THR A 165 -11.97 2.86 18.95
C THR A 165 -11.15 4.07 19.40
N GLY A 166 -11.68 4.83 20.37
CA GLY A 166 -11.01 6.01 20.90
C GLY A 166 -10.90 7.19 19.91
N ARG A 167 -11.63 7.15 18.80
CA ARG A 167 -11.71 8.23 17.82
C ARG A 167 -12.99 9.03 17.98
N PRO A 168 -13.02 10.30 17.53
CA PRO A 168 -14.24 11.09 17.52
C PRO A 168 -15.36 10.37 16.75
N THR A 169 -16.54 10.32 17.36
CA THR A 169 -17.75 9.74 16.76
C THR A 169 -18.60 10.79 16.02
N GLU A 170 -18.44 12.06 16.38
CA GLU A 170 -19.08 13.18 15.69
C GLU A 170 -18.33 13.53 14.40
N PRO A 171 -19.04 13.82 13.31
CA PRO A 171 -18.43 14.25 12.06
C PRO A 171 -17.60 15.55 12.18
N PRO A 172 -16.45 15.66 11.45
CA PRO A 172 -15.95 14.64 10.54
C PRO A 172 -15.18 13.52 11.28
N THR A 173 -15.65 12.31 11.17
CA THR A 173 -14.97 11.12 11.65
C THR A 173 -13.75 10.79 10.78
N MET A 174 -12.93 9.81 11.19
CA MET A 174 -11.82 9.32 10.32
C MET A 174 -12.34 8.76 8.98
N LEU A 175 -13.49 8.08 8.99
CA LEU A 175 -14.10 7.55 7.77
C LEU A 175 -14.61 8.68 6.85
N ASP A 176 -15.12 9.76 7.41
CA ASP A 176 -15.52 10.93 6.65
C ASP A 176 -14.30 11.56 5.95
N ARG A 177 -13.17 11.68 6.67
CA ARG A 177 -11.93 12.22 6.09
C ARG A 177 -11.40 11.37 4.93
N PHE A 178 -11.42 10.05 5.06
CA PHE A 178 -11.04 9.17 3.94
C PHE A 178 -11.98 9.32 2.74
N ARG A 179 -13.27 9.54 2.98
CA ARG A 179 -14.25 9.78 1.91
C ARG A 179 -14.01 11.12 1.22
N GLU A 180 -13.78 12.17 2.00
CA GLU A 180 -13.48 13.51 1.50
C GLU A 180 -12.21 13.54 0.66
N GLU A 181 -11.15 12.88 1.13
CA GLU A 181 -9.90 12.73 0.38
C GLU A 181 -10.12 11.99 -0.94
N ALA A 182 -10.81 10.85 -0.91
CA ALA A 182 -11.10 10.10 -2.14
C ALA A 182 -11.99 10.88 -3.11
N ALA A 183 -12.94 11.66 -2.59
CA ALA A 183 -13.80 12.54 -3.40
C ALA A 183 -13.00 13.71 -4.02
N HIS A 184 -12.05 14.28 -3.29
CA HIS A 184 -11.15 15.30 -3.83
C HIS A 184 -10.38 14.79 -5.04
N TRP A 185 -9.74 13.61 -4.91
CA TRP A 185 -9.00 13.01 -6.02
C TRP A 185 -9.90 12.56 -7.17
N GLY A 186 -11.10 12.09 -6.86
CA GLY A 186 -12.11 11.75 -7.87
C GLY A 186 -12.55 12.98 -8.68
N TYR A 187 -12.77 14.12 -8.00
CA TYR A 187 -13.14 15.38 -8.65
C TYR A 187 -12.14 15.80 -9.74
N LEU A 188 -10.84 15.64 -9.49
CA LEU A 188 -9.79 16.02 -10.44
C LEU A 188 -9.81 15.23 -11.75
N ILE A 189 -10.45 14.08 -11.76
CA ILE A 189 -10.58 13.17 -12.93
C ILE A 189 -12.03 13.02 -13.38
N ASN A 190 -12.95 13.88 -12.94
CA ASN A 190 -14.39 13.80 -13.23
C ASN A 190 -15.01 12.45 -12.83
N ARG A 191 -14.62 11.92 -11.67
CA ARG A 191 -15.14 10.69 -11.07
C ARG A 191 -15.58 10.95 -9.63
N ARG A 192 -16.35 10.03 -9.07
CA ARG A 192 -16.85 10.18 -7.70
C ARG A 192 -15.74 10.03 -6.67
N TYR A 193 -14.87 9.04 -6.85
CA TYR A 193 -13.76 8.75 -5.94
C TYR A 193 -12.50 8.36 -6.71
N GLY A 194 -11.34 8.81 -6.24
CA GLY A 194 -10.04 8.51 -6.80
C GLY A 194 -9.00 8.13 -5.75
N GLU A 195 -7.96 7.43 -6.18
CA GLU A 195 -6.76 7.19 -5.40
C GLU A 195 -5.54 7.65 -6.20
N PRO A 196 -4.74 8.59 -5.66
CA PRO A 196 -3.58 9.16 -6.35
C PRO A 196 -2.36 8.27 -6.19
N PHE A 197 -1.47 8.33 -7.19
CA PHE A 197 -0.19 7.65 -7.20
C PHE A 197 0.91 8.54 -7.78
N ALA A 198 2.11 8.37 -7.26
CA ALA A 198 3.33 8.95 -7.81
C ALA A 198 4.21 7.87 -8.46
N THR A 199 5.13 8.30 -9.30
CA THR A 199 6.19 7.46 -9.86
C THR A 199 7.48 8.27 -10.03
N LYS A 200 8.63 7.63 -9.83
CA LYS A 200 9.94 8.23 -10.09
C LYS A 200 10.40 8.03 -11.55
N GLU A 201 9.78 7.09 -12.25
CA GLU A 201 10.11 6.75 -13.63
C GLU A 201 8.96 7.16 -14.55
N PRO A 202 9.20 7.68 -15.77
CA PRO A 202 8.15 7.99 -16.72
C PRO A 202 7.26 6.79 -17.02
N LEU A 203 5.96 7.02 -17.19
CA LEU A 203 5.01 5.98 -17.61
C LEU A 203 5.10 5.78 -19.12
N ALA A 204 5.29 4.53 -19.56
CA ALA A 204 5.11 4.17 -20.94
C ALA A 204 3.66 3.75 -21.17
N LEU A 205 3.03 4.28 -22.20
CA LEU A 205 1.70 3.91 -22.64
C LEU A 205 1.81 3.15 -23.95
N ASP A 206 1.18 1.99 -24.03
CA ASP A 206 1.12 1.22 -25.28
C ASP A 206 0.15 1.84 -26.29
N SER A 207 -0.80 2.65 -25.79
CA SER A 207 -1.83 3.28 -26.62
C SER A 207 -2.31 4.59 -25.98
N LEU A 208 -2.68 5.58 -26.81
CA LEU A 208 -3.35 6.80 -26.32
C LEU A 208 -4.75 6.51 -25.75
N ARG A 209 -5.31 5.33 -25.98
CA ARG A 209 -6.57 4.88 -25.33
C ARG A 209 -6.41 4.70 -23.83
N ASP A 210 -5.19 4.55 -23.34
CA ASP A 210 -4.88 4.44 -21.90
C ASP A 210 -4.96 5.79 -21.19
N LEU A 211 -5.16 6.90 -21.95
CA LEU A 211 -5.33 8.27 -21.42
C LEU A 211 -6.79 8.68 -21.16
N VAL A 212 -7.76 7.84 -21.50
CA VAL A 212 -9.20 8.11 -21.40
C VAL A 212 -9.95 7.08 -20.59
#